data_5d8878e1367b69925189fb009f7befe1
#
_entry.id   5d8878e1367b69925189fb009f7befe1
#
_cell.length_a   1.000
_cell.length_b   1.000
_cell.length_c   1.000
_cell.angle_alpha   90.00
_cell.angle_beta   90.00
_cell.angle_gamma   90.00
#
_symmetry.space_group_name_H-M   'P 1'
#
loop_
_entity.id
_entity.type
_entity.pdbx_description
1 polymer ?
#
loop_
_entity_poly.entity_id
_entity_poly.type
_entity_poly.pdbx_seq_one_letter_code
_entity_poly.pdbx_strand_id
1 'polypeptide(L)'
;ILTYALSALACLTSCSDWLDINHDPNTAEKVDPGYLFNYVAVNWAGTRTGGDFYIPLSMSSQCQVDGGLDYGGWDESVYTISPYSTGNVWKHYYSVGGNNLMLAIKNAEESEPVNHNAIAQCKILLAEHMYEATMLWGDIPFTESWNGTIKYPKFDSQESVLNGVLSLLDEALQLIDLNDANAIDEYDIYYKGDMNKWMTLAKSLKFRTLMVMVDKDPSKAAAIGTLLQAGGMVASAADNLVFPYSTDPGNQNPKYELIELVGGTQILFFASNYMLKPMQERDDPRIPCYFEPGADGVYRGLGNREAAKTDDEENLLSSVVSNYLFRRDAPELIYCCQEQLLLEAEAYARGLGVAQNLSKANELYLKGIREACAFYGVAESDIDTYVTGLPELTTMTQEKALYEIHMQQWIDLMDRPFEEFVQWRRSGTAGNEVPTLQVPEDATSKELIRRWEYSPEEMTANINAPKESPKIWEKLWFDL
;
A
#
# COMPACT_ATOMS: atom_id res chain seq x y z
N ILE A 1 -67.00 42.55 12.53
CA ILE A 1 -65.55 42.99 12.54
C ILE A 1 -64.72 42.08 13.45
N LEU A 2 -65.21 41.61 14.61
CA LEU A 2 -64.49 40.71 15.51
C LEU A 2 -64.28 39.32 14.91
N THR A 3 -65.20 38.80 14.10
CA THR A 3 -65.11 37.51 13.43
C THR A 3 -64.07 37.48 12.32
N TYR A 4 -63.84 38.53 11.63
CA TYR A 4 -62.81 38.70 10.61
C TYR A 4 -61.39 38.82 11.19
N ALA A 5 -61.28 39.41 12.41
CA ALA A 5 -59.99 39.51 13.11
C ALA A 5 -59.49 38.10 13.66
N LEU A 6 -60.44 37.28 14.13
CA LEU A 6 -60.09 35.91 14.57
C LEU A 6 -59.68 35.00 13.42
N SER A 7 -60.30 35.14 12.23
CA SER A 7 -59.93 34.35 11.03
C SER A 7 -58.56 34.74 10.46
N ALA A 8 -58.17 36.03 10.59
CA ALA A 8 -56.85 36.49 10.16
C ALA A 8 -55.71 36.02 11.11
N LEU A 9 -56.01 35.85 12.43
CA LEU A 9 -55.01 35.35 13.38
C LEU A 9 -54.78 33.83 13.24
N ALA A 10 -55.78 33.06 12.77
CA ALA A 10 -55.64 31.62 12.54
C ALA A 10 -54.81 31.27 11.31
N CYS A 11 -54.60 32.20 10.37
CA CYS A 11 -53.76 32.01 9.18
C CYS A 11 -52.28 32.29 9.44
N LEU A 12 -51.89 32.82 10.61
CA LEU A 12 -50.49 33.12 10.96
C LEU A 12 -49.79 32.00 11.73
N THR A 13 -50.48 30.91 12.04
CA THR A 13 -49.89 29.72 12.68
C THR A 13 -49.70 28.58 11.67
N SER A 14 -49.73 28.86 10.37
CA SER A 14 -49.54 27.87 9.30
C SER A 14 -48.05 27.63 9.09
N CYS A 15 -47.60 26.53 9.61
CA CYS A 15 -46.52 25.71 9.08
C CYS A 15 -45.19 26.43 8.77
N SER A 16 -44.38 26.67 9.80
CA SER A 16 -42.93 26.87 9.62
C SER A 16 -42.31 25.63 8.94
N ASP A 17 -42.82 24.46 9.23
CA ASP A 17 -42.28 23.17 8.72
C ASP A 17 -42.60 22.92 7.24
N TRP A 18 -43.61 23.61 6.65
CA TRP A 18 -43.94 23.45 5.22
C TRP A 18 -43.04 24.32 4.31
N LEU A 19 -42.34 25.29 4.83
CA LEU A 19 -41.38 26.12 4.09
C LEU A 19 -39.96 25.58 4.15
N ASP A 20 -39.70 24.55 4.92
CA ASP A 20 -38.40 23.85 4.98
C ASP A 20 -38.27 22.76 3.90
N ILE A 21 -38.59 23.16 2.66
CA ILE A 21 -38.42 22.30 1.46
C ILE A 21 -36.95 22.06 1.09
N ASN A 22 -36.01 22.64 1.82
CA ASN A 22 -34.58 22.40 1.64
C ASN A 22 -34.05 21.21 2.51
N HIS A 23 -34.86 20.70 3.42
CA HIS A 23 -34.60 19.47 4.13
C HIS A 23 -35.29 18.30 3.40
N ASP A 24 -34.54 17.53 2.63
CA ASP A 24 -35.00 16.24 2.16
C ASP A 24 -35.04 15.28 3.35
N PRO A 25 -36.24 14.83 3.80
CA PRO A 25 -36.35 13.93 4.95
C PRO A 25 -35.74 12.54 4.69
N ASN A 26 -35.32 12.24 3.44
CA ASN A 26 -34.60 11.04 3.07
C ASN A 26 -33.08 11.26 2.99
N THR A 27 -32.60 12.48 3.16
CA THR A 27 -31.16 12.75 3.26
C THR A 27 -30.73 12.53 4.70
N ALA A 28 -29.85 11.57 4.95
CA ALA A 28 -29.27 11.37 6.26
C ALA A 28 -28.49 12.63 6.65
N GLU A 29 -28.92 13.37 7.67
CA GLU A 29 -28.23 14.55 8.17
C GLU A 29 -26.85 14.24 8.75
N LYS A 30 -26.66 13.03 9.26
CA LYS A 30 -25.39 12.48 9.75
C LYS A 30 -25.24 11.03 9.28
N VAL A 31 -24.14 10.75 8.65
CA VAL A 31 -23.73 9.37 8.28
C VAL A 31 -22.85 8.84 9.40
N ASP A 32 -23.13 7.63 9.88
CA ASP A 32 -22.27 6.96 10.84
C ASP A 32 -20.84 6.87 10.34
N PRO A 33 -19.81 7.27 11.12
CA PRO A 33 -18.41 7.16 10.73
C PRO A 33 -18.01 5.76 10.23
N GLY A 34 -18.60 4.70 10.79
CA GLY A 34 -18.32 3.32 10.42
C GLY A 34 -18.70 2.98 8.97
N TYR A 35 -19.82 3.52 8.46
CA TYR A 35 -20.19 3.31 7.04
C TYR A 35 -19.17 3.94 6.09
N LEU A 36 -18.71 5.16 6.39
CA LEU A 36 -17.73 5.87 5.59
C LEU A 36 -16.37 5.16 5.64
N PHE A 37 -15.97 4.73 6.83
CA PHE A 37 -14.76 3.95 7.05
C PHE A 37 -14.77 2.64 6.25
N ASN A 38 -15.83 1.85 6.36
CA ASN A 38 -15.97 0.58 5.63
C ASN A 38 -15.98 0.80 4.11
N TYR A 39 -16.71 1.83 3.64
CA TYR A 39 -16.70 2.22 2.23
C TYR A 39 -15.28 2.49 1.72
N VAL A 40 -14.48 3.23 2.48
CA VAL A 40 -13.09 3.49 2.13
C VAL A 40 -12.26 2.20 2.15
N ALA A 41 -12.39 1.37 3.18
CA ALA A 41 -11.63 0.13 3.32
C ALA A 41 -11.87 -0.83 2.14
N VAL A 42 -13.12 -1.03 1.73
CA VAL A 42 -13.49 -1.89 0.58
C VAL A 42 -12.95 -1.32 -0.73
N ASN A 43 -13.14 -0.02 -0.97
CA ASN A 43 -12.65 0.61 -2.20
C ASN A 43 -11.12 0.65 -2.28
N TRP A 44 -10.45 0.82 -1.15
CA TRP A 44 -8.99 0.83 -1.09
C TRP A 44 -8.41 -0.55 -1.46
N ALA A 45 -8.92 -1.62 -0.85
CA ALA A 45 -8.51 -2.97 -1.21
C ALA A 45 -8.77 -3.27 -2.69
N GLY A 46 -9.96 -2.87 -3.21
CA GLY A 46 -10.30 -3.02 -4.63
C GLY A 46 -9.39 -2.21 -5.56
N THR A 47 -8.94 -1.03 -5.14
CA THR A 47 -7.98 -0.22 -5.90
C THR A 47 -6.61 -0.89 -5.92
N ARG A 48 -6.09 -1.33 -4.76
CA ARG A 48 -4.76 -1.95 -4.64
C ARG A 48 -4.63 -3.24 -5.46
N THR A 49 -5.69 -4.03 -5.52
CA THR A 49 -5.73 -5.31 -6.28
C THR A 49 -6.29 -5.16 -7.69
N GLY A 50 -6.78 -3.98 -8.05
CA GLY A 50 -7.33 -3.68 -9.38
C GLY A 50 -6.25 -3.38 -10.41
N GLY A 51 -6.63 -3.55 -11.70
CA GLY A 51 -5.72 -3.41 -12.83
C GLY A 51 -5.03 -2.04 -12.91
N ASP A 52 -5.72 -0.95 -12.57
CA ASP A 52 -5.18 0.43 -12.63
C ASP A 52 -4.03 0.69 -11.64
N PHE A 53 -3.90 -0.12 -10.60
CA PHE A 53 -2.84 0.01 -9.59
C PHE A 53 -1.84 -1.15 -9.67
N TYR A 54 -2.36 -2.39 -9.67
CA TYR A 54 -1.55 -3.59 -9.60
C TYR A 54 -0.65 -3.76 -10.84
N ILE A 55 -1.21 -3.61 -12.06
CA ILE A 55 -0.45 -3.81 -13.29
C ILE A 55 0.68 -2.78 -13.45
N PRO A 56 0.42 -1.45 -13.39
CA PRO A 56 1.49 -0.49 -13.52
C PRO A 56 2.60 -0.66 -12.50
N LEU A 57 2.29 -1.02 -11.27
CA LEU A 57 3.29 -1.17 -10.22
C LEU A 57 4.10 -2.47 -10.37
N SER A 58 3.46 -3.61 -10.64
CA SER A 58 4.18 -4.87 -10.85
C SER A 58 5.11 -4.84 -12.07
N MET A 59 4.70 -4.17 -13.15
CA MET A 59 5.53 -4.00 -14.34
C MET A 59 6.63 -2.94 -14.12
N SER A 60 6.32 -1.85 -13.41
CA SER A 60 7.30 -0.79 -13.13
C SER A 60 8.39 -1.23 -12.16
N SER A 61 8.04 -1.99 -11.13
CA SER A 61 9.01 -2.58 -10.21
C SER A 61 9.76 -3.76 -10.83
N GLN A 62 9.25 -4.33 -11.92
CA GLN A 62 9.77 -5.53 -12.57
C GLN A 62 9.78 -6.78 -11.65
N CYS A 63 8.94 -6.80 -10.62
CA CYS A 63 8.74 -8.00 -9.79
C CYS A 63 8.05 -9.12 -10.57
N GLN A 64 7.22 -8.70 -11.51
CA GLN A 64 6.59 -9.53 -12.53
C GLN A 64 6.86 -8.90 -13.89
N VAL A 65 6.81 -9.67 -14.94
CA VAL A 65 7.03 -9.21 -16.32
C VAL A 65 5.95 -9.75 -17.25
N ASP A 66 5.79 -9.12 -18.41
CA ASP A 66 4.96 -9.66 -19.48
C ASP A 66 5.73 -10.74 -20.28
N GLY A 67 5.00 -11.55 -21.05
CA GLY A 67 5.55 -12.59 -21.92
C GLY A 67 5.91 -12.08 -23.34
N GLY A 68 5.99 -10.79 -23.52
CA GLY A 68 6.20 -10.14 -24.82
C GLY A 68 4.89 -10.02 -25.63
N LEU A 69 5.01 -9.45 -26.84
CA LEU A 69 3.85 -9.10 -27.67
C LEU A 69 2.97 -10.29 -28.06
N ASP A 70 3.56 -11.48 -28.20
CA ASP A 70 2.82 -12.71 -28.58
C ASP A 70 1.82 -13.17 -27.51
N TYR A 71 2.02 -12.73 -26.27
CA TYR A 71 1.17 -13.04 -25.12
C TYR A 71 0.42 -11.82 -24.55
N GLY A 72 0.24 -10.74 -25.36
CA GLY A 72 -0.51 -9.55 -24.94
C GLY A 72 0.25 -8.68 -23.96
N GLY A 73 1.47 -8.26 -24.35
CA GLY A 73 2.34 -7.42 -23.52
C GLY A 73 1.65 -6.17 -23.00
N TRP A 74 2.01 -5.76 -21.78
CA TRP A 74 1.51 -4.56 -21.12
C TRP A 74 2.31 -3.32 -21.53
N ASP A 75 1.64 -2.23 -21.90
CA ASP A 75 2.31 -0.94 -22.17
C ASP A 75 3.07 -0.43 -20.94
N GLU A 76 2.61 -0.78 -19.74
CA GLU A 76 3.24 -0.48 -18.46
C GLU A 76 4.63 -1.12 -18.32
N SER A 77 4.89 -2.24 -19.02
CA SER A 77 6.21 -2.89 -19.03
C SER A 77 7.27 -2.05 -19.76
N VAL A 78 6.87 -1.10 -20.57
CA VAL A 78 7.72 -0.09 -21.22
C VAL A 78 7.53 1.30 -20.63
N TYR A 79 7.01 1.37 -19.41
CA TYR A 79 6.79 2.61 -18.65
C TYR A 79 5.74 3.55 -19.26
N THR A 80 4.80 3.02 -19.99
CA THR A 80 3.64 3.77 -20.50
C THR A 80 2.43 3.50 -19.61
N ILE A 81 2.31 4.28 -18.53
CA ILE A 81 1.16 4.17 -17.62
C ILE A 81 -0.01 4.94 -18.21
N SER A 82 -1.16 4.30 -18.29
CA SER A 82 -2.37 4.93 -18.81
C SER A 82 -2.77 6.15 -17.97
N PRO A 83 -3.10 7.30 -18.60
CA PRO A 83 -3.72 8.42 -17.90
C PRO A 83 -5.00 8.05 -17.15
N TYR A 84 -5.73 7.04 -17.62
CA TYR A 84 -6.88 6.46 -16.92
C TYR A 84 -6.49 5.85 -15.58
N SER A 85 -5.47 5.01 -15.57
CA SER A 85 -4.98 4.36 -14.35
C SER A 85 -4.52 5.42 -13.34
N THR A 86 -3.72 6.40 -13.79
CA THR A 86 -3.28 7.51 -12.94
C THR A 86 -4.48 8.31 -12.39
N GLY A 87 -5.48 8.64 -13.23
CA GLY A 87 -6.66 9.41 -12.84
C GLY A 87 -7.55 8.65 -11.86
N ASN A 88 -7.80 7.35 -12.08
CA ASN A 88 -8.61 6.52 -11.21
C ASN A 88 -7.98 6.35 -9.83
N VAL A 89 -6.67 6.09 -9.77
CA VAL A 89 -5.94 5.95 -8.52
C VAL A 89 -5.86 7.28 -7.76
N TRP A 90 -5.62 8.40 -8.46
CA TRP A 90 -5.69 9.74 -7.87
C TRP A 90 -7.07 10.03 -7.25
N LYS A 91 -8.13 9.76 -8.00
CA LYS A 91 -9.51 9.93 -7.53
C LYS A 91 -9.79 9.07 -6.30
N HIS A 92 -9.24 7.85 -6.26
CA HIS A 92 -9.38 7.01 -5.07
C HIS A 92 -8.83 7.71 -3.84
N TYR A 93 -7.59 8.21 -3.84
CA TYR A 93 -6.98 8.82 -2.66
C TYR A 93 -7.69 10.11 -2.23
N TYR A 94 -8.13 10.94 -3.16
CA TYR A 94 -8.73 12.24 -2.83
C TYR A 94 -10.24 12.20 -2.63
N SER A 95 -10.97 11.61 -3.57
CA SER A 95 -12.44 11.67 -3.55
C SER A 95 -13.05 10.51 -2.75
N VAL A 96 -12.50 9.30 -2.86
CA VAL A 96 -13.03 8.14 -2.13
C VAL A 96 -12.40 8.05 -0.75
N GLY A 97 -11.08 7.99 -0.65
CA GLY A 97 -10.36 7.86 0.61
C GLY A 97 -10.47 9.13 1.47
N GLY A 98 -9.72 10.16 1.08
CA GLY A 98 -9.55 11.36 1.89
C GLY A 98 -10.85 12.07 2.23
N ASN A 99 -11.74 12.30 1.24
CA ASN A 99 -13.00 13.00 1.49
C ASN A 99 -13.91 12.26 2.47
N ASN A 100 -14.05 10.95 2.34
CA ASN A 100 -14.91 10.16 3.24
C ASN A 100 -14.28 9.98 4.63
N LEU A 101 -12.96 9.82 4.73
CA LEU A 101 -12.28 9.75 6.03
C LEU A 101 -12.37 11.09 6.79
N MET A 102 -12.20 12.23 6.09
CA MET A 102 -12.36 13.53 6.70
C MET A 102 -13.81 13.79 7.17
N LEU A 103 -14.81 13.33 6.40
CA LEU A 103 -16.21 13.38 6.82
C LEU A 103 -16.49 12.46 8.01
N ALA A 104 -15.92 11.26 8.03
CA ALA A 104 -16.02 10.32 9.16
C ALA A 104 -15.41 10.91 10.44
N ILE A 105 -14.23 11.54 10.34
CA ILE A 105 -13.57 12.25 11.45
C ILE A 105 -14.51 13.34 11.99
N LYS A 106 -15.01 14.20 11.11
CA LYS A 106 -15.93 15.29 11.50
C LYS A 106 -17.17 14.73 12.21
N ASN A 107 -17.80 13.70 11.66
CA ASN A 107 -19.02 13.13 12.27
C ASN A 107 -18.73 12.48 13.62
N ALA A 108 -17.53 11.87 13.81
CA ALA A 108 -17.09 11.34 15.08
C ALA A 108 -16.76 12.43 16.12
N GLU A 109 -16.22 13.56 15.69
CA GLU A 109 -16.00 14.77 16.53
C GLU A 109 -17.31 15.40 16.99
N GLU A 110 -18.36 15.37 16.14
CA GLU A 110 -19.69 15.91 16.42
C GLU A 110 -20.63 14.90 17.12
N SER A 111 -20.16 13.68 17.45
CA SER A 111 -20.93 12.70 18.20
C SER A 111 -20.99 13.04 19.70
N GLU A 112 -22.02 12.56 20.40
CA GLU A 112 -22.17 12.73 21.83
C GLU A 112 -22.34 11.36 22.54
N PRO A 113 -21.34 10.89 23.28
CA PRO A 113 -20.00 11.49 23.49
C PRO A 113 -19.14 11.46 22.22
N VAL A 114 -18.11 12.32 22.17
CA VAL A 114 -17.12 12.32 21.07
C VAL A 114 -16.48 10.95 20.97
N ASN A 115 -16.43 10.38 19.77
CA ASN A 115 -15.81 9.08 19.53
C ASN A 115 -14.34 9.21 19.15
N HIS A 116 -13.46 9.32 20.15
CA HIS A 116 -12.01 9.49 19.97
C HIS A 116 -11.36 8.33 19.25
N ASN A 117 -11.81 7.08 19.52
CA ASN A 117 -11.24 5.91 18.86
C ASN A 117 -11.61 5.86 17.37
N ALA A 118 -12.85 6.22 16.99
CA ALA A 118 -13.23 6.31 15.59
C ALA A 118 -12.43 7.39 14.85
N ILE A 119 -12.17 8.53 15.49
CA ILE A 119 -11.30 9.57 14.93
C ILE A 119 -9.90 9.01 14.70
N ALA A 120 -9.34 8.28 15.67
CA ALA A 120 -8.02 7.67 15.56
C ALA A 120 -7.95 6.64 14.42
N GLN A 121 -8.94 5.73 14.30
CA GLN A 121 -9.02 4.76 13.22
C GLN A 121 -9.02 5.44 11.85
N CYS A 122 -9.86 6.48 11.67
CA CYS A 122 -9.92 7.25 10.43
C CYS A 122 -8.62 8.00 10.12
N LYS A 123 -7.95 8.58 11.14
CA LYS A 123 -6.66 9.27 10.96
C LYS A 123 -5.55 8.30 10.57
N ILE A 124 -5.54 7.08 11.08
CA ILE A 124 -4.56 6.04 10.71
C ILE A 124 -4.73 5.67 9.23
N LEU A 125 -5.98 5.44 8.76
CA LEU A 125 -6.22 5.15 7.35
C LEU A 125 -5.91 6.36 6.46
N LEU A 126 -6.22 7.58 6.88
CA LEU A 126 -5.88 8.79 6.12
C LEU A 126 -4.36 8.97 6.00
N ALA A 127 -3.62 8.70 7.07
CA ALA A 127 -2.17 8.73 7.06
C ALA A 127 -1.61 7.74 6.02
N GLU A 128 -2.16 6.52 5.96
CA GLU A 128 -1.75 5.51 5.00
C GLU A 128 -2.08 5.91 3.56
N HIS A 129 -3.28 6.43 3.30
CA HIS A 129 -3.67 6.93 1.98
C HIS A 129 -2.74 8.04 1.49
N MET A 130 -2.36 8.97 2.37
CA MET A 130 -1.47 10.07 1.99
C MET A 130 -0.02 9.61 1.85
N TYR A 131 0.39 8.60 2.64
CA TYR A 131 1.67 7.94 2.43
C TYR A 131 1.72 7.29 1.03
N GLU A 132 0.75 6.46 0.67
CA GLU A 132 0.70 5.83 -0.66
C GLU A 132 0.71 6.87 -1.78
N ALA A 133 -0.14 7.88 -1.69
CA ALA A 133 -0.22 8.94 -2.69
C ALA A 133 1.12 9.66 -2.88
N THR A 134 1.78 10.08 -1.80
CA THR A 134 3.06 10.79 -1.92
C THR A 134 4.20 9.89 -2.41
N MET A 135 4.13 8.57 -2.15
CA MET A 135 5.10 7.60 -2.69
C MET A 135 4.94 7.37 -4.20
N LEU A 136 3.77 7.63 -4.78
CA LEU A 136 3.55 7.57 -6.22
C LEU A 136 3.92 8.87 -6.93
N TRP A 137 3.47 10.01 -6.40
CA TRP A 137 3.54 11.31 -7.09
C TRP A 137 4.53 12.30 -6.50
N GLY A 138 5.05 12.10 -5.30
CA GLY A 138 5.91 13.05 -4.60
C GLY A 138 5.12 14.20 -3.98
N ASP A 139 5.30 15.42 -4.49
CA ASP A 139 4.55 16.58 -4.04
C ASP A 139 3.08 16.43 -4.40
N ILE A 140 2.19 16.63 -3.43
CA ILE A 140 0.73 16.44 -3.60
C ILE A 140 -0.06 17.46 -2.76
N PRO A 141 -1.31 17.78 -3.11
CA PRO A 141 -2.18 18.54 -2.23
C PRO A 141 -2.43 17.76 -0.92
N PHE A 142 -2.16 18.40 0.22
CA PHE A 142 -2.36 17.78 1.52
C PHE A 142 -2.92 18.76 2.56
N THR A 143 -2.17 19.80 2.94
CA THR A 143 -2.55 20.69 4.04
C THR A 143 -3.81 21.51 3.77
N GLU A 144 -4.14 21.76 2.52
CA GLU A 144 -5.31 22.50 2.08
C GLU A 144 -6.42 21.62 1.49
N SER A 145 -6.16 20.32 1.35
CA SER A 145 -7.12 19.34 0.81
C SER A 145 -8.34 19.21 1.74
N TRP A 146 -9.48 18.91 1.12
CA TRP A 146 -10.78 18.71 1.80
C TRP A 146 -11.26 19.90 2.62
N ASN A 147 -10.64 21.07 2.47
CA ASN A 147 -11.14 22.33 3.04
C ASN A 147 -12.17 22.94 2.07
N GLY A 148 -13.45 22.87 2.42
CA GLY A 148 -14.54 23.36 1.57
C GLY A 148 -14.49 24.84 1.19
N THR A 149 -13.60 25.63 1.82
CA THR A 149 -13.37 27.04 1.48
C THR A 149 -12.24 27.24 0.46
N ILE A 150 -11.41 26.23 0.24
CA ILE A 150 -10.26 26.29 -0.68
C ILE A 150 -10.59 25.46 -1.93
N LYS A 151 -10.84 26.16 -3.03
CA LYS A 151 -11.18 25.50 -4.31
C LYS A 151 -9.98 24.87 -5.00
N TYR A 152 -8.82 25.47 -4.86
CA TYR A 152 -7.58 25.07 -5.53
C TYR A 152 -6.48 24.86 -4.48
N PRO A 153 -6.37 23.66 -3.88
CA PRO A 153 -5.35 23.40 -2.88
C PRO A 153 -3.95 23.48 -3.50
N LYS A 154 -3.00 23.98 -2.75
CA LYS A 154 -1.58 23.98 -3.15
C LYS A 154 -1.01 22.56 -3.08
N PHE A 155 0.04 22.33 -3.84
CA PHE A 155 0.88 21.14 -3.70
C PHE A 155 1.88 21.36 -2.57
N ASP A 156 1.86 20.48 -1.59
CA ASP A 156 2.84 20.43 -0.51
C ASP A 156 4.00 19.52 -0.94
N SER A 157 5.24 19.86 -0.54
CA SER A 157 6.40 19.02 -0.83
C SER A 157 6.26 17.64 -0.19
N GLN A 158 6.84 16.61 -0.82
CA GLN A 158 6.82 15.24 -0.29
C GLN A 158 7.32 15.19 1.17
N GLU A 159 8.38 15.91 1.50
CA GLU A 159 8.87 16.04 2.87
C GLU A 159 7.79 16.56 3.82
N SER A 160 7.04 17.60 3.41
CA SER A 160 5.95 18.16 4.19
C SER A 160 4.80 17.18 4.36
N VAL A 161 4.44 16.46 3.30
CA VAL A 161 3.39 15.42 3.35
C VAL A 161 3.78 14.30 4.30
N LEU A 162 5.01 13.78 4.22
CA LEU A 162 5.49 12.72 5.10
C LEU A 162 5.55 13.15 6.58
N ASN A 163 5.95 14.40 6.86
CA ASN A 163 5.84 14.95 8.20
C ASN A 163 4.37 15.08 8.65
N GLY A 164 3.45 15.40 7.74
CA GLY A 164 2.01 15.41 8.00
C GLY A 164 1.45 14.00 8.30
N VAL A 165 1.92 12.98 7.59
CA VAL A 165 1.61 11.57 7.86
C VAL A 165 2.05 11.19 9.28
N LEU A 166 3.28 11.55 9.67
CA LEU A 166 3.76 11.32 11.04
C LEU A 166 2.88 12.03 12.08
N SER A 167 2.44 13.28 11.79
CA SER A 167 1.56 14.04 12.69
C SER A 167 0.19 13.37 12.85
N LEU A 168 -0.43 12.90 11.76
CA LEU A 168 -1.70 12.16 11.80
C LEU A 168 -1.60 10.90 12.67
N LEU A 169 -0.50 10.15 12.54
CA LEU A 169 -0.25 8.94 13.35
C LEU A 169 -0.01 9.29 14.83
N ASP A 170 0.71 10.38 15.13
CA ASP A 170 0.92 10.85 16.50
C ASP A 170 -0.38 11.34 17.15
N GLU A 171 -1.22 12.08 16.41
CA GLU A 171 -2.54 12.49 16.86
C GLU A 171 -3.45 11.28 17.12
N ALA A 172 -3.45 10.29 16.22
CA ALA A 172 -4.20 9.06 16.41
C ALA A 172 -3.77 8.31 17.66
N LEU A 173 -2.46 8.16 17.89
CA LEU A 173 -1.91 7.52 19.09
C LEU A 173 -2.28 8.24 20.39
N GLN A 174 -2.46 9.57 20.36
CA GLN A 174 -2.92 10.35 21.51
C GLN A 174 -4.42 10.22 21.77
N LEU A 175 -5.22 9.97 20.72
CA LEU A 175 -6.67 9.86 20.79
C LEU A 175 -7.14 8.47 21.22
N ILE A 176 -6.35 7.42 21.00
CA ILE A 176 -6.72 6.05 21.35
C ILE A 176 -6.90 5.93 22.86
N ASP A 177 -8.12 5.60 23.28
CA ASP A 177 -8.47 5.24 24.66
C ASP A 177 -8.87 3.76 24.74
N LEU A 178 -7.99 2.94 25.31
CA LEU A 178 -8.21 1.51 25.48
C LEU A 178 -9.29 1.16 26.50
N ASN A 179 -9.73 2.13 27.30
CA ASN A 179 -10.79 1.94 28.29
C ASN A 179 -12.17 2.35 27.77
N ASP A 180 -12.24 3.03 26.64
CA ASP A 180 -13.48 3.40 25.97
C ASP A 180 -13.82 2.33 24.91
N ALA A 181 -15.00 1.71 25.06
CA ALA A 181 -15.50 0.75 24.09
C ALA A 181 -16.08 1.41 22.83
N ASN A 182 -16.23 2.74 22.83
CA ASN A 182 -16.79 3.46 21.69
C ASN A 182 -15.73 3.62 20.58
N ALA A 183 -15.80 2.76 19.57
CA ALA A 183 -14.93 2.71 18.40
C ALA A 183 -15.74 2.31 17.16
N ILE A 184 -15.15 2.40 15.97
CA ILE A 184 -15.69 1.69 14.81
C ILE A 184 -15.39 0.21 15.03
N ASP A 185 -16.40 -0.62 15.23
CA ASP A 185 -16.30 -2.04 15.53
C ASP A 185 -16.92 -2.93 14.43
N GLU A 186 -18.25 -2.90 14.28
CA GLU A 186 -18.97 -3.71 13.29
C GLU A 186 -18.52 -3.46 11.85
N TYR A 187 -18.19 -2.21 11.54
CA TYR A 187 -17.75 -1.77 10.21
C TYR A 187 -16.24 -1.80 10.01
N ASP A 188 -15.47 -2.08 11.06
CA ASP A 188 -14.03 -2.29 10.99
C ASP A 188 -13.72 -3.72 10.48
N ILE A 189 -13.51 -3.85 9.20
CA ILE A 189 -13.21 -5.12 8.55
C ILE A 189 -11.85 -5.70 8.97
N TYR A 190 -10.92 -4.86 9.45
CA TYR A 190 -9.56 -5.25 9.78
C TYR A 190 -9.43 -5.84 11.18
N TYR A 191 -9.83 -5.11 12.20
CA TYR A 191 -9.57 -5.45 13.61
C TYR A 191 -10.81 -5.49 14.49
N LYS A 192 -12.00 -5.25 13.93
CA LYS A 192 -13.29 -5.30 14.66
C LYS A 192 -13.30 -4.40 15.91
N GLY A 193 -12.71 -3.21 15.80
CA GLY A 193 -12.62 -2.24 16.89
C GLY A 193 -11.56 -2.53 17.95
N ASP A 194 -10.67 -3.51 17.75
CA ASP A 194 -9.55 -3.75 18.67
C ASP A 194 -8.53 -2.61 18.62
N MET A 195 -8.69 -1.67 19.54
CA MET A 195 -7.83 -0.48 19.60
C MET A 195 -6.38 -0.79 20.00
N ASN A 196 -6.08 -1.94 20.60
CA ASN A 196 -4.69 -2.37 20.80
C ASN A 196 -4.01 -2.66 19.47
N LYS A 197 -4.72 -3.32 18.54
CA LYS A 197 -4.19 -3.58 17.19
C LYS A 197 -4.05 -2.30 16.38
N TRP A 198 -5.00 -1.37 16.49
CA TRP A 198 -4.91 -0.05 15.85
C TRP A 198 -3.72 0.75 16.38
N MET A 199 -3.46 0.71 17.69
CA MET A 199 -2.27 1.34 18.29
C MET A 199 -0.97 0.70 17.78
N THR A 200 -0.94 -0.62 17.70
CA THR A 200 0.21 -1.39 17.18
C THR A 200 0.48 -1.05 15.72
N LEU A 201 -0.56 -1.00 14.89
CA LEU A 201 -0.47 -0.59 13.50
C LEU A 201 0.05 0.84 13.35
N ALA A 202 -0.52 1.81 14.08
CA ALA A 202 -0.11 3.21 14.01
C ALA A 202 1.38 3.40 14.31
N LYS A 203 1.92 2.69 15.32
CA LYS A 203 3.36 2.70 15.63
C LYS A 203 4.19 2.12 14.48
N SER A 204 3.71 1.06 13.84
CA SER A 204 4.39 0.39 12.74
C SER A 204 4.41 1.24 11.48
N LEU A 205 3.29 1.86 11.11
CA LEU A 205 3.23 2.80 9.99
C LEU A 205 4.11 4.03 10.22
N LYS A 206 4.17 4.52 11.46
CA LYS A 206 5.10 5.58 11.86
C LYS A 206 6.55 5.14 11.68
N PHE A 207 6.90 3.93 12.09
CA PHE A 207 8.23 3.36 11.93
C PHE A 207 8.61 3.26 10.44
N ARG A 208 7.74 2.69 9.60
CA ARG A 208 7.96 2.60 8.14
C ARG A 208 8.17 3.98 7.51
N THR A 209 7.33 4.96 7.85
CA THR A 209 7.47 6.33 7.33
C THR A 209 8.82 6.94 7.72
N LEU A 210 9.26 6.77 8.96
CA LEU A 210 10.58 7.22 9.41
C LEU A 210 11.73 6.52 8.66
N MET A 211 11.60 5.21 8.39
CA MET A 211 12.59 4.43 7.62
C MET A 211 12.71 4.93 6.16
N VAL A 212 11.62 5.41 5.57
CA VAL A 212 11.67 6.05 4.24
C VAL A 212 12.36 7.42 4.29
N MET A 213 12.17 8.18 5.37
CA MET A 213 12.68 9.55 5.47
C MET A 213 14.15 9.65 5.90
N VAL A 214 14.65 8.66 6.65
CA VAL A 214 15.90 8.79 7.43
C VAL A 214 17.15 9.02 6.58
N ASP A 215 17.14 8.59 5.33
CA ASP A 215 18.29 8.77 4.43
C ASP A 215 18.39 10.21 3.91
N LYS A 216 17.29 10.93 3.80
CA LYS A 216 17.26 12.38 3.46
C LYS A 216 17.26 13.28 4.67
N ASP A 217 16.65 12.83 5.77
CA ASP A 217 16.63 13.52 7.06
C ASP A 217 17.15 12.61 8.18
N PRO A 218 18.48 12.56 8.41
CA PRO A 218 19.08 11.73 9.46
C PRO A 218 18.57 12.02 10.87
N SER A 219 17.92 13.16 11.12
CA SER A 219 17.32 13.48 12.43
C SER A 219 16.20 12.50 12.82
N LYS A 220 15.59 11.83 11.85
CA LYS A 220 14.55 10.82 12.06
C LYS A 220 15.06 9.57 12.79
N ALA A 221 16.38 9.32 12.77
CA ALA A 221 16.97 8.17 13.45
C ALA A 221 16.65 8.13 14.96
N ALA A 222 16.57 9.28 15.62
CA ALA A 222 16.23 9.32 17.05
C ALA A 222 14.82 8.78 17.34
N ALA A 223 13.84 9.10 16.48
CA ALA A 223 12.47 8.61 16.60
C ALA A 223 12.37 7.10 16.27
N ILE A 224 13.14 6.61 15.29
CA ILE A 224 13.30 5.17 15.01
C ILE A 224 13.79 4.45 16.26
N GLY A 225 14.87 4.92 16.87
CA GLY A 225 15.41 4.34 18.10
C GLY A 225 14.41 4.33 19.25
N THR A 226 13.62 5.38 19.40
CA THR A 226 12.55 5.45 20.42
C THR A 226 11.49 4.36 20.21
N LEU A 227 11.04 4.14 18.97
CA LEU A 227 10.07 3.09 18.65
C LEU A 227 10.65 1.68 18.87
N LEU A 228 11.89 1.44 18.47
CA LEU A 228 12.58 0.17 18.71
C LEU A 228 12.69 -0.16 20.21
N GLN A 229 12.94 0.84 21.05
CA GLN A 229 13.06 0.66 22.51
C GLN A 229 11.68 0.48 23.18
N ALA A 230 10.68 1.21 22.72
CA ALA A 230 9.31 1.12 23.24
C ALA A 230 8.60 -0.19 22.83
N GLY A 231 8.90 -0.70 21.65
CA GLY A 231 8.22 -1.88 21.09
C GLY A 231 6.72 -1.65 20.85
N GLY A 232 5.96 -2.73 20.75
CA GLY A 232 4.52 -2.68 20.52
C GLY A 232 4.15 -2.30 19.09
N MET A 233 5.03 -2.64 18.15
CA MET A 233 4.78 -2.65 16.71
C MET A 233 4.29 -4.03 16.26
N VAL A 234 3.81 -4.15 15.04
CA VAL A 234 3.33 -5.42 14.46
C VAL A 234 4.44 -6.48 14.55
N ALA A 235 4.15 -7.61 15.22
CA ALA A 235 5.17 -8.62 15.53
C ALA A 235 4.74 -10.06 15.20
N SER A 236 3.48 -10.25 14.82
CA SER A 236 2.90 -11.55 14.46
C SER A 236 1.84 -11.39 13.37
N ALA A 237 1.53 -12.48 12.67
CA ALA A 237 0.50 -12.50 11.63
C ALA A 237 -0.89 -12.09 12.16
N ALA A 238 -1.16 -12.24 13.47
CA ALA A 238 -2.43 -11.84 14.08
C ALA A 238 -2.62 -10.30 14.09
N ASP A 239 -1.56 -9.54 13.95
CA ASP A 239 -1.56 -8.07 13.97
C ASP A 239 -1.52 -7.45 12.55
N ASN A 240 -1.42 -8.28 11.51
CA ASN A 240 -1.35 -7.82 10.13
C ASN A 240 -2.58 -7.00 9.74
N LEU A 241 -2.38 -5.96 8.95
CA LEU A 241 -3.46 -5.23 8.27
C LEU A 241 -3.80 -5.97 6.97
N VAL A 242 -4.88 -6.75 7.02
CA VAL A 242 -5.30 -7.63 5.92
C VAL A 242 -6.74 -7.35 5.55
N PHE A 243 -7.01 -7.13 4.26
CA PHE A 243 -8.37 -7.12 3.76
C PHE A 243 -8.74 -8.54 3.30
N PRO A 244 -9.78 -9.17 3.90
CA PRO A 244 -10.20 -10.52 3.55
C PRO A 244 -11.09 -10.49 2.31
N TYR A 245 -10.68 -11.17 1.25
CA TYR A 245 -11.56 -11.54 0.15
C TYR A 245 -12.20 -12.90 0.40
N SER A 246 -13.23 -13.25 -0.38
CA SER A 246 -13.91 -14.54 -0.28
C SER A 246 -14.17 -15.14 -1.66
N THR A 247 -14.63 -16.40 -1.70
CA THR A 247 -15.02 -17.06 -2.95
C THR A 247 -16.39 -16.65 -3.46
N ASP A 248 -17.15 -15.85 -2.68
CA ASP A 248 -18.51 -15.41 -3.04
C ASP A 248 -18.47 -14.39 -4.18
N PRO A 249 -19.34 -14.50 -5.20
CA PRO A 249 -19.42 -13.51 -6.27
C PRO A 249 -19.62 -12.09 -5.72
N GLY A 250 -18.79 -11.16 -6.20
CA GLY A 250 -18.79 -9.76 -5.75
C GLY A 250 -17.86 -9.46 -4.56
N ASN A 251 -17.34 -10.51 -3.89
CA ASN A 251 -16.35 -10.35 -2.79
C ASN A 251 -15.02 -11.03 -3.14
N GLN A 252 -14.79 -11.33 -4.39
CA GLN A 252 -13.56 -11.97 -4.88
C GLN A 252 -12.44 -10.96 -5.06
N ASN A 253 -11.20 -11.44 -4.95
CA ASN A 253 -10.04 -10.60 -5.21
C ASN A 253 -10.01 -10.17 -6.69
N PRO A 254 -9.95 -8.86 -6.99
CA PRO A 254 -9.87 -8.35 -8.36
C PRO A 254 -8.71 -8.91 -9.20
N LYS A 255 -7.61 -9.34 -8.58
CA LYS A 255 -6.51 -10.03 -9.31
C LYS A 255 -6.99 -11.31 -10.00
N TYR A 256 -7.91 -12.06 -9.36
CA TYR A 256 -8.53 -13.23 -9.97
C TYR A 256 -9.34 -12.83 -11.21
N GLU A 257 -10.08 -11.71 -11.15
CA GLU A 257 -10.87 -11.23 -12.27
C GLU A 257 -10.00 -10.85 -13.49
N LEU A 258 -8.79 -10.31 -13.26
CA LEU A 258 -7.85 -10.03 -14.34
C LEU A 258 -7.49 -11.29 -15.12
N ILE A 259 -7.34 -12.42 -14.44
CA ILE A 259 -7.04 -13.72 -15.07
C ILE A 259 -8.27 -14.29 -15.78
N GLU A 260 -9.44 -14.19 -15.15
CA GLU A 260 -10.71 -14.68 -15.72
C GLU A 260 -11.07 -13.98 -17.04
N LEU A 261 -10.80 -12.66 -17.14
CA LEU A 261 -11.06 -11.87 -18.36
C LEU A 261 -10.29 -12.38 -19.60
N VAL A 262 -9.16 -13.07 -19.41
CA VAL A 262 -8.35 -13.63 -20.51
C VAL A 262 -8.54 -15.14 -20.67
N GLY A 263 -9.65 -15.68 -20.19
CA GLY A 263 -10.00 -17.08 -20.33
C GLY A 263 -9.43 -18.02 -19.28
N GLY A 264 -9.15 -17.51 -18.07
CA GLY A 264 -8.69 -18.30 -16.96
C GLY A 264 -7.21 -18.72 -17.05
N THR A 265 -6.40 -17.99 -17.81
CA THR A 265 -4.98 -18.25 -17.98
C THR A 265 -4.14 -17.14 -17.36
N GLN A 266 -3.03 -17.49 -16.69
CA GLN A 266 -2.10 -16.51 -16.10
C GLN A 266 -0.99 -16.06 -17.04
N ILE A 267 -1.17 -16.21 -18.34
CA ILE A 267 -0.18 -15.88 -19.37
C ILE A 267 0.16 -14.38 -19.47
N LEU A 268 -0.50 -13.53 -18.69
CA LEU A 268 -0.25 -12.10 -18.65
C LEU A 268 0.83 -11.69 -17.61
N PHE A 269 1.12 -12.57 -16.64
CA PHE A 269 2.05 -12.29 -15.54
C PHE A 269 3.07 -13.40 -15.41
N PHE A 270 4.28 -13.12 -15.85
CA PHE A 270 5.39 -14.05 -15.84
C PHE A 270 6.36 -13.82 -14.69
N ALA A 271 7.06 -14.86 -14.27
CA ALA A 271 8.13 -14.76 -13.31
C ALA A 271 9.25 -13.86 -13.84
N SER A 272 9.57 -12.80 -13.12
CA SER A 272 10.70 -11.95 -13.42
C SER A 272 12.02 -12.65 -13.07
N ASN A 273 13.04 -12.50 -13.94
CA ASN A 273 14.39 -12.90 -13.62
C ASN A 273 14.97 -12.18 -12.40
N TYR A 274 14.51 -10.95 -12.11
CA TYR A 274 14.94 -10.19 -10.92
C TYR A 274 14.33 -10.72 -9.63
N MET A 275 13.25 -11.51 -9.71
CA MET A 275 12.64 -12.19 -8.60
C MET A 275 13.08 -13.67 -8.50
N LEU A 276 12.90 -14.41 -9.58
CA LEU A 276 13.08 -15.88 -9.55
C LEU A 276 14.54 -16.30 -9.36
N LYS A 277 15.52 -15.64 -10.03
CA LYS A 277 16.93 -16.01 -9.87
C LYS A 277 17.46 -15.84 -8.45
N PRO A 278 17.26 -14.70 -7.76
CA PRO A 278 17.63 -14.57 -6.35
C PRO A 278 17.01 -15.64 -5.45
N MET A 279 15.76 -16.06 -5.72
CA MET A 279 15.10 -17.13 -4.99
C MET A 279 15.75 -18.50 -5.28
N GLN A 280 16.06 -18.80 -6.54
CA GLN A 280 16.74 -20.03 -6.93
C GLN A 280 18.16 -20.13 -6.35
N GLU A 281 18.92 -19.06 -6.33
CA GLU A 281 20.27 -18.98 -5.74
C GLU A 281 20.28 -19.23 -4.22
N ARG A 282 19.11 -19.09 -3.57
CA ARG A 282 18.92 -19.28 -2.13
C ARG A 282 18.15 -20.57 -1.78
N ASP A 283 17.78 -21.37 -2.78
CA ASP A 283 16.89 -22.53 -2.59
C ASP A 283 15.59 -22.16 -1.85
N ASP A 284 14.99 -21.02 -2.22
CA ASP A 284 13.86 -20.43 -1.51
C ASP A 284 12.58 -21.28 -1.69
N PRO A 285 11.97 -21.78 -0.60
CA PRO A 285 10.81 -22.67 -0.67
C PRO A 285 9.52 -21.95 -1.10
N ARG A 286 9.50 -20.61 -1.20
CA ARG A 286 8.36 -19.83 -1.69
C ARG A 286 8.21 -19.88 -3.20
N ILE A 287 9.20 -20.39 -3.96
CA ILE A 287 9.14 -20.47 -5.43
C ILE A 287 7.84 -21.11 -5.91
N PRO A 288 7.41 -22.31 -5.45
CA PRO A 288 6.17 -22.93 -5.89
C PRO A 288 4.90 -22.22 -5.37
N CYS A 289 5.02 -21.32 -4.38
CA CYS A 289 3.91 -20.48 -3.95
C CYS A 289 3.73 -19.25 -4.86
N TYR A 290 4.83 -18.74 -5.40
CA TYR A 290 4.83 -17.54 -6.24
C TYR A 290 4.64 -17.86 -7.73
N PHE A 291 5.12 -18.99 -8.20
CA PHE A 291 5.19 -19.32 -9.62
C PHE A 291 4.74 -20.74 -9.93
N GLU A 292 4.16 -20.92 -11.12
CA GLU A 292 3.95 -22.22 -11.72
C GLU A 292 5.19 -22.58 -12.55
N PRO A 293 5.64 -23.86 -12.56
CA PRO A 293 6.73 -24.29 -13.44
C PRO A 293 6.27 -24.31 -14.90
N GLY A 294 7.22 -24.29 -15.83
CA GLY A 294 6.93 -24.58 -17.22
C GLY A 294 6.38 -25.99 -17.44
N ALA A 295 5.90 -26.30 -18.64
CA ALA A 295 5.29 -27.60 -18.99
C ALA A 295 6.23 -28.79 -18.74
N ASP A 296 7.54 -28.57 -18.73
CA ASP A 296 8.57 -29.56 -18.42
C ASP A 296 8.94 -29.63 -16.91
N GLY A 297 8.20 -28.95 -16.05
CA GLY A 297 8.40 -28.93 -14.61
C GLY A 297 9.54 -28.02 -14.13
N VAL A 298 10.13 -27.21 -14.99
CA VAL A 298 11.27 -26.34 -14.66
C VAL A 298 10.82 -24.89 -14.48
N TYR A 299 11.30 -24.21 -13.42
CA TYR A 299 11.07 -22.79 -13.20
C TYR A 299 12.03 -21.94 -14.04
N ARG A 300 11.48 -21.09 -14.92
CA ARG A 300 12.22 -20.16 -15.80
C ARG A 300 11.59 -18.78 -15.79
N GLY A 301 12.33 -17.80 -15.31
CA GLY A 301 11.92 -16.41 -15.40
C GLY A 301 12.24 -15.80 -16.77
N LEU A 302 11.65 -14.63 -17.00
CA LEU A 302 11.89 -13.79 -18.17
C LEU A 302 12.58 -12.49 -17.77
N GLY A 303 13.34 -11.90 -18.69
CA GLY A 303 13.67 -10.50 -18.64
C GLY A 303 12.46 -9.66 -19.05
N ASN A 304 12.47 -8.36 -18.73
CA ASN A 304 11.40 -7.48 -19.15
C ASN A 304 11.32 -7.43 -20.68
N ARG A 305 10.14 -7.62 -21.25
CA ARG A 305 9.88 -7.74 -22.70
C ARG A 305 10.54 -8.94 -23.40
N GLU A 306 11.14 -9.87 -22.65
CA GLU A 306 11.63 -11.11 -23.23
C GLU A 306 10.42 -11.97 -23.63
N ALA A 307 10.44 -12.51 -24.88
CA ALA A 307 9.39 -13.39 -25.35
C ALA A 307 9.31 -14.66 -24.51
N ALA A 308 8.11 -15.07 -24.15
CA ALA A 308 7.86 -16.32 -23.46
C ALA A 308 8.35 -17.50 -24.33
N LYS A 309 8.92 -18.52 -23.67
CA LYS A 309 9.48 -19.68 -24.34
C LYS A 309 8.46 -20.81 -24.40
N THR A 310 8.38 -21.46 -25.56
CA THR A 310 7.57 -22.66 -25.80
C THR A 310 8.43 -23.79 -26.32
N ASP A 311 7.94 -25.03 -26.22
CA ASP A 311 8.50 -26.19 -26.89
C ASP A 311 7.98 -26.35 -28.34
N ASP A 312 8.39 -27.43 -29.00
CA ASP A 312 7.97 -27.72 -30.39
C ASP A 312 6.46 -28.04 -30.52
N GLU A 313 5.77 -28.30 -29.42
CA GLU A 313 4.31 -28.56 -29.34
C GLU A 313 3.55 -27.32 -28.85
N GLU A 314 4.20 -26.16 -28.79
CA GLU A 314 3.66 -24.88 -28.29
C GLU A 314 3.30 -24.88 -26.80
N ASN A 315 3.80 -25.85 -26.00
CA ASN A 315 3.63 -25.83 -24.57
C ASN A 315 4.54 -24.75 -23.93
N LEU A 316 3.99 -23.99 -22.99
CA LEU A 316 4.69 -22.90 -22.33
C LEU A 316 5.80 -23.45 -21.41
N LEU A 317 7.03 -23.04 -21.63
CA LEU A 317 8.21 -23.38 -20.82
C LEU A 317 8.59 -22.31 -19.80
N SER A 318 8.14 -21.05 -20.00
CA SER A 318 8.36 -19.96 -19.06
C SER A 318 7.40 -20.05 -17.89
N SER A 319 7.88 -19.71 -16.70
CA SER A 319 7.06 -19.70 -15.48
C SER A 319 6.13 -18.50 -15.44
N VAL A 320 4.88 -18.73 -15.05
CA VAL A 320 3.86 -17.69 -14.79
C VAL A 320 3.64 -17.55 -13.29
N VAL A 321 3.02 -16.45 -12.88
CA VAL A 321 2.59 -16.25 -11.49
C VAL A 321 1.57 -17.32 -11.10
N SER A 322 1.65 -17.83 -9.87
CA SER A 322 0.90 -19.00 -9.44
C SER A 322 -0.60 -18.72 -9.27
N ASN A 323 -1.40 -19.76 -9.49
CA ASN A 323 -2.84 -19.77 -9.15
C ASN A 323 -3.09 -19.50 -7.66
N TYR A 324 -2.12 -19.81 -6.81
CA TYR A 324 -2.23 -19.55 -5.38
C TYR A 324 -2.31 -18.05 -5.08
N LEU A 325 -1.52 -17.21 -5.73
CA LEU A 325 -1.55 -15.75 -5.54
C LEU A 325 -2.78 -15.11 -6.19
N PHE A 326 -3.23 -15.64 -7.32
CA PHE A 326 -4.41 -15.13 -8.03
C PHE A 326 -5.72 -15.88 -7.71
N ARG A 327 -5.80 -16.59 -6.58
CA ARG A 327 -7.05 -17.26 -6.18
C ARG A 327 -8.09 -16.24 -5.75
N ARG A 328 -9.38 -16.65 -5.85
CA ARG A 328 -10.55 -15.78 -5.57
C ARG A 328 -10.53 -15.15 -4.19
N ASP A 329 -10.08 -15.88 -3.20
CA ASP A 329 -10.02 -15.50 -1.78
C ASP A 329 -8.61 -15.10 -1.32
N ALA A 330 -7.70 -14.80 -2.25
CA ALA A 330 -6.39 -14.28 -1.88
C ALA A 330 -6.56 -12.97 -1.09
N PRO A 331 -6.07 -12.89 0.17
CA PRO A 331 -6.23 -11.67 0.94
C PRO A 331 -5.33 -10.55 0.38
N GLU A 332 -5.76 -9.30 0.52
CA GLU A 332 -4.85 -8.18 0.30
C GLU A 332 -4.08 -7.88 1.57
N LEU A 333 -2.78 -8.10 1.54
CA LEU A 333 -1.87 -7.84 2.65
C LEU A 333 -1.32 -6.42 2.54
N ILE A 334 -1.87 -5.51 3.35
CA ILE A 334 -1.53 -4.07 3.26
C ILE A 334 -0.30 -3.75 4.10
N TYR A 335 -0.24 -4.26 5.33
CA TYR A 335 0.93 -4.17 6.22
C TYR A 335 1.07 -5.43 7.05
N CYS A 336 2.31 -5.88 7.28
CA CYS A 336 2.50 -7.19 7.89
C CYS A 336 3.72 -7.29 8.81
N CYS A 337 3.73 -8.36 9.61
CA CYS A 337 4.79 -8.61 10.58
C CYS A 337 6.14 -8.92 9.89
N GLN A 338 6.18 -9.63 8.78
CA GLN A 338 7.43 -9.89 8.07
C GLN A 338 8.06 -8.59 7.54
N GLU A 339 7.27 -7.67 6.99
CA GLU A 339 7.75 -6.35 6.59
C GLU A 339 8.32 -5.58 7.79
N GLN A 340 7.57 -5.50 8.90
CA GLN A 340 8.01 -4.84 10.11
C GLN A 340 9.32 -5.42 10.65
N LEU A 341 9.41 -6.75 10.74
CA LEU A 341 10.59 -7.44 11.26
C LEU A 341 11.83 -7.21 10.39
N LEU A 342 11.67 -7.20 9.06
CA LEU A 342 12.78 -6.93 8.15
C LEU A 342 13.21 -5.45 8.19
N LEU A 343 12.27 -4.50 8.35
CA LEU A 343 12.60 -3.09 8.58
C LEU A 343 13.33 -2.87 9.92
N GLU A 344 12.93 -3.56 10.99
CA GLU A 344 13.66 -3.52 12.27
C GLU A 344 15.06 -4.14 12.15
N ALA A 345 15.19 -5.26 11.41
CA ALA A 345 16.49 -5.87 11.13
C ALA A 345 17.43 -4.87 10.44
N GLU A 346 16.94 -4.16 9.44
CA GLU A 346 17.67 -3.09 8.76
C GLU A 346 18.07 -1.97 9.72
N ALA A 347 17.14 -1.50 10.56
CA ALA A 347 17.41 -0.42 11.51
C ALA A 347 18.52 -0.80 12.53
N TYR A 348 18.50 -2.04 13.03
CA TYR A 348 19.58 -2.55 13.90
C TYR A 348 20.90 -2.77 13.15
N ALA A 349 20.86 -3.26 11.91
CA ALA A 349 22.06 -3.44 11.09
C ALA A 349 22.73 -2.11 10.76
N ARG A 350 21.95 -1.04 10.57
CA ARG A 350 22.42 0.33 10.31
C ARG A 350 22.78 1.10 11.58
N GLY A 351 22.23 0.73 12.72
CA GLY A 351 22.39 1.49 13.98
C GLY A 351 21.56 2.78 14.01
N LEU A 352 20.32 2.75 13.50
CA LEU A 352 19.44 3.91 13.43
C LEU A 352 18.82 4.23 14.79
N GLY A 353 19.34 5.26 15.47
CA GLY A 353 18.90 5.68 16.80
C GLY A 353 19.16 4.68 17.92
N VAL A 354 19.81 3.57 17.62
CA VAL A 354 20.29 2.55 18.54
C VAL A 354 21.73 2.17 18.17
N ALA A 355 22.45 1.49 19.06
CA ALA A 355 23.76 0.94 18.70
C ALA A 355 23.58 -0.13 17.59
N GLN A 356 24.47 -0.13 16.60
CA GLN A 356 24.51 -1.18 15.59
C GLN A 356 24.59 -2.56 16.25
N ASN A 357 23.75 -3.49 15.82
CA ASN A 357 23.65 -4.82 16.40
C ASN A 357 23.27 -5.88 15.34
N LEU A 358 24.27 -6.46 14.70
CA LEU A 358 24.08 -7.49 13.69
C LEU A 358 23.48 -8.79 14.27
N SER A 359 23.70 -9.08 15.56
CA SER A 359 23.04 -10.22 16.21
C SER A 359 21.53 -10.06 16.31
N LYS A 360 21.08 -8.86 16.74
CA LYS A 360 19.65 -8.54 16.80
C LYS A 360 19.04 -8.45 15.40
N ALA A 361 19.75 -7.85 14.46
CA ALA A 361 19.36 -7.82 13.06
C ALA A 361 19.15 -9.23 12.50
N ASN A 362 20.08 -10.16 12.77
CA ASN A 362 19.98 -11.56 12.33
C ASN A 362 18.78 -12.29 12.93
N GLU A 363 18.50 -12.11 14.21
CA GLU A 363 17.32 -12.69 14.88
C GLU A 363 16.03 -12.23 14.18
N LEU A 364 15.89 -10.92 13.94
CA LEU A 364 14.71 -10.33 13.32
C LEU A 364 14.60 -10.70 11.84
N TYR A 365 15.70 -10.74 11.11
CA TYR A 365 15.80 -11.17 9.72
C TYR A 365 15.30 -12.60 9.54
N LEU A 366 15.81 -13.56 10.33
CA LEU A 366 15.38 -14.95 10.25
C LEU A 366 13.91 -15.12 10.67
N LYS A 367 13.44 -14.35 11.67
CA LYS A 367 12.05 -14.35 12.08
C LYS A 367 11.15 -13.80 10.96
N GLY A 368 11.52 -12.68 10.34
CA GLY A 368 10.78 -12.10 9.22
C GLY A 368 10.62 -13.06 8.05
N ILE A 369 11.69 -13.79 7.70
CA ILE A 369 11.64 -14.80 6.64
C ILE A 369 10.72 -15.96 7.02
N ARG A 370 10.74 -16.44 8.27
CA ARG A 370 9.80 -17.47 8.75
C ARG A 370 8.35 -17.04 8.59
N GLU A 371 8.01 -15.84 9.05
CA GLU A 371 6.65 -15.30 8.94
C GLU A 371 6.23 -15.16 7.47
N ALA A 372 7.13 -14.70 6.59
CA ALA A 372 6.88 -14.63 5.15
C ALA A 372 6.59 -16.01 4.54
N CYS A 373 7.44 -17.01 4.80
CA CYS A 373 7.23 -18.37 4.30
C CYS A 373 5.91 -18.97 4.85
N ALA A 374 5.62 -18.77 6.13
CA ALA A 374 4.40 -19.25 6.77
C ALA A 374 3.14 -18.61 6.18
N PHE A 375 3.17 -17.30 5.88
CA PHE A 375 2.06 -16.60 5.25
C PHE A 375 1.69 -17.21 3.89
N TYR A 376 2.68 -17.59 3.09
CA TYR A 376 2.47 -18.23 1.78
C TYR A 376 2.25 -19.76 1.86
N GLY A 377 2.13 -20.33 3.05
CA GLY A 377 1.75 -21.72 3.24
C GLY A 377 2.88 -22.74 3.05
N VAL A 378 4.13 -22.29 3.12
CA VAL A 378 5.30 -23.21 3.11
C VAL A 378 5.26 -24.11 4.35
N ALA A 379 5.57 -25.40 4.18
CA ALA A 379 5.57 -26.34 5.29
C ALA A 379 6.68 -26.00 6.32
N GLU A 380 6.38 -26.16 7.63
CA GLU A 380 7.31 -25.80 8.71
C GLU A 380 8.68 -26.48 8.58
N SER A 381 8.72 -27.76 8.14
CA SER A 381 9.99 -28.47 7.89
C SER A 381 10.86 -27.83 6.83
N ASP A 382 10.24 -27.27 5.80
CA ASP A 382 10.94 -26.62 4.69
C ASP A 382 11.39 -25.22 5.12
N ILE A 383 10.58 -24.51 5.91
CA ILE A 383 10.97 -23.25 6.55
C ILE A 383 12.19 -23.45 7.44
N ASP A 384 12.18 -24.47 8.31
CA ASP A 384 13.32 -24.80 9.18
C ASP A 384 14.59 -25.09 8.40
N THR A 385 14.48 -25.88 7.34
CA THR A 385 15.60 -26.22 6.45
C THR A 385 16.15 -24.97 5.79
N TYR A 386 15.29 -24.15 5.22
CA TYR A 386 15.65 -22.92 4.52
C TYR A 386 16.34 -21.92 5.45
N VAL A 387 15.71 -21.58 6.56
CA VAL A 387 16.22 -20.58 7.51
C VAL A 387 17.54 -21.02 8.13
N THR A 388 17.72 -22.33 8.41
CA THR A 388 18.99 -22.88 8.92
C THR A 388 20.10 -22.84 7.87
N GLY A 389 19.75 -22.91 6.59
CA GLY A 389 20.71 -22.85 5.46
C GLY A 389 21.16 -21.44 5.10
N LEU A 390 20.42 -20.41 5.54
CA LEU A 390 20.78 -19.01 5.24
C LEU A 390 22.07 -18.58 5.93
N PRO A 391 22.89 -17.76 5.27
CA PRO A 391 24.11 -17.26 5.87
C PRO A 391 23.80 -16.24 7.00
N GLU A 392 24.50 -16.39 8.14
CA GLU A 392 24.30 -15.49 9.29
C GLU A 392 24.82 -14.07 9.01
N LEU A 393 23.99 -13.04 9.25
CA LEU A 393 24.38 -11.64 9.09
C LEU A 393 25.55 -11.25 9.97
N THR A 394 25.73 -11.92 11.12
CA THR A 394 26.82 -11.68 12.08
C THR A 394 28.20 -11.99 11.50
N THR A 395 28.30 -12.81 10.47
CA THR A 395 29.55 -13.17 9.79
C THR A 395 29.89 -12.27 8.62
N MET A 396 29.01 -11.30 8.31
CA MET A 396 29.10 -10.41 7.15
C MET A 396 29.63 -9.02 7.51
N THR A 397 30.08 -8.28 6.50
CA THR A 397 30.19 -6.83 6.61
C THR A 397 28.79 -6.22 6.67
N GLN A 398 28.67 -5.02 7.24
CA GLN A 398 27.38 -4.30 7.29
C GLN A 398 26.74 -4.17 5.90
N GLU A 399 27.51 -3.82 4.88
CA GLU A 399 27.05 -3.69 3.50
C GLU A 399 26.43 -4.98 2.97
N LYS A 400 27.10 -6.13 3.18
CA LYS A 400 26.56 -7.44 2.77
C LYS A 400 25.32 -7.82 3.57
N ALA A 401 25.32 -7.55 4.88
CA ALA A 401 24.16 -7.81 5.72
C ALA A 401 22.93 -7.00 5.26
N LEU A 402 23.13 -5.72 4.91
CA LEU A 402 22.06 -4.87 4.37
C LEU A 402 21.58 -5.36 3.00
N TYR A 403 22.50 -5.80 2.12
CA TYR A 403 22.11 -6.41 0.84
C TYR A 403 21.20 -7.63 1.04
N GLU A 404 21.53 -8.54 1.97
CA GLU A 404 20.70 -9.72 2.24
C GLU A 404 19.33 -9.33 2.84
N ILE A 405 19.30 -8.35 3.73
CA ILE A 405 18.03 -7.83 4.28
C ILE A 405 17.17 -7.24 3.16
N HIS A 406 17.72 -6.36 2.33
CA HIS A 406 16.99 -5.73 1.22
C HIS A 406 16.54 -6.76 0.18
N MET A 407 17.35 -7.80 -0.08
CA MET A 407 16.95 -8.89 -0.99
C MET A 407 15.77 -9.69 -0.42
N GLN A 408 15.74 -9.96 0.87
CA GLN A 408 14.60 -10.65 1.50
C GLN A 408 13.36 -9.76 1.58
N GLN A 409 13.51 -8.45 1.75
CA GLN A 409 12.40 -7.50 1.61
C GLN A 409 11.85 -7.53 0.18
N TRP A 410 12.72 -7.52 -0.84
CA TRP A 410 12.33 -7.65 -2.24
C TRP A 410 11.53 -8.95 -2.50
N ILE A 411 12.04 -10.10 -2.05
CA ILE A 411 11.39 -11.39 -2.26
C ILE A 411 10.02 -11.46 -1.55
N ASP A 412 9.91 -10.94 -0.33
CA ASP A 412 8.64 -10.92 0.42
C ASP A 412 7.56 -10.07 -0.25
N LEU A 413 7.96 -8.99 -0.93
CA LEU A 413 7.05 -8.00 -1.50
C LEU A 413 6.53 -8.35 -2.91
N MET A 414 6.87 -9.50 -3.48
CA MET A 414 6.54 -9.91 -4.84
C MET A 414 5.05 -9.75 -5.22
N ASP A 415 4.12 -10.05 -4.32
CA ASP A 415 2.67 -9.87 -4.54
C ASP A 415 2.12 -8.53 -4.01
N ARG A 416 3.02 -7.64 -3.59
CA ARG A 416 2.75 -6.31 -3.02
C ARG A 416 3.54 -5.24 -3.78
N PRO A 417 3.22 -5.01 -5.06
CA PRO A 417 4.06 -4.25 -5.98
C PRO A 417 4.22 -2.77 -5.61
N PHE A 418 3.30 -2.19 -4.84
CA PHE A 418 3.45 -0.84 -4.33
C PHE A 418 4.57 -0.75 -3.28
N GLU A 419 4.52 -1.61 -2.26
CA GLU A 419 5.54 -1.68 -1.21
C GLU A 419 6.89 -2.06 -1.81
N GLU A 420 6.91 -2.96 -2.78
CA GLU A 420 8.11 -3.36 -3.49
C GLU A 420 8.73 -2.19 -4.26
N PHE A 421 7.93 -1.42 -4.99
CA PHE A 421 8.37 -0.22 -5.70
C PHE A 421 8.93 0.85 -4.76
N VAL A 422 8.35 1.02 -3.56
CA VAL A 422 8.88 1.91 -2.52
C VAL A 422 10.19 1.36 -1.95
N GLN A 423 10.20 0.06 -1.56
CA GLN A 423 11.36 -0.59 -0.95
C GLN A 423 12.56 -0.61 -1.90
N TRP A 424 12.34 -0.93 -3.17
CA TRP A 424 13.40 -0.92 -4.16
C TRP A 424 14.07 0.46 -4.26
N ARG A 425 13.30 1.55 -4.41
CA ARG A 425 13.84 2.92 -4.53
C ARG A 425 14.61 3.39 -3.30
N ARG A 426 14.34 2.83 -2.12
CA ARG A 426 15.03 3.18 -0.85
C ARG A 426 16.16 2.21 -0.49
N SER A 427 16.34 1.10 -1.20
CA SER A 427 17.31 0.06 -0.84
C SER A 427 18.77 0.43 -1.14
N GLY A 428 19.00 1.50 -1.90
CA GLY A 428 20.33 1.98 -2.26
C GLY A 428 20.27 3.28 -3.06
N THR A 429 21.43 3.82 -3.39
CA THR A 429 21.54 4.95 -4.33
C THR A 429 21.21 4.48 -5.74
N ALA A 430 20.79 5.41 -6.61
CA ALA A 430 20.44 5.09 -7.99
C ALA A 430 21.54 4.31 -8.71
N GLY A 431 21.17 3.15 -9.26
CA GLY A 431 22.07 2.19 -9.90
C GLY A 431 22.71 1.16 -8.95
N ASN A 432 22.48 1.27 -7.64
CA ASN A 432 22.93 0.34 -6.61
C ASN A 432 21.77 -0.17 -5.72
N GLU A 433 20.54 -0.05 -6.22
CA GLU A 433 19.36 -0.60 -5.55
C GLU A 433 19.39 -2.14 -5.56
N VAL A 434 18.64 -2.76 -4.68
CA VAL A 434 18.54 -4.21 -4.52
C VAL A 434 17.14 -4.69 -4.91
N PRO A 435 17.04 -5.51 -5.99
CA PRO A 435 18.09 -5.84 -6.96
C PRO A 435 18.40 -4.67 -7.90
N THR A 436 19.53 -4.73 -8.59
CA THR A 436 19.84 -3.75 -9.65
C THR A 436 19.02 -4.07 -10.90
N LEU A 437 17.97 -3.28 -11.13
CA LEU A 437 17.09 -3.41 -12.29
C LEU A 437 17.71 -2.80 -13.55
N GLN A 438 17.19 -3.16 -14.71
CA GLN A 438 17.59 -2.59 -16.00
C GLN A 438 16.39 -1.94 -16.67
N VAL A 439 16.66 -0.87 -17.42
CA VAL A 439 15.63 -0.22 -18.25
C VAL A 439 15.19 -1.21 -19.33
N PRO A 440 13.88 -1.41 -19.53
CA PRO A 440 13.39 -2.24 -20.62
C PRO A 440 13.88 -1.73 -21.99
N GLU A 441 14.15 -2.62 -22.94
CA GLU A 441 14.74 -2.25 -24.24
C GLU A 441 13.90 -1.21 -24.99
N ASP A 442 12.57 -1.38 -24.99
CA ASP A 442 11.61 -0.51 -25.68
C ASP A 442 10.97 0.56 -24.77
N ALA A 443 11.55 0.80 -23.58
CA ALA A 443 10.98 1.76 -22.65
C ALA A 443 10.89 3.17 -23.25
N THR A 444 9.83 3.89 -22.90
CA THR A 444 9.63 5.30 -23.31
C THR A 444 10.68 6.23 -22.71
N SER A 445 11.35 5.79 -21.65
CA SER A 445 12.46 6.45 -20.98
C SER A 445 13.74 5.61 -21.12
N LYS A 446 14.92 6.28 -21.09
CA LYS A 446 16.22 5.62 -20.97
C LYS A 446 16.68 5.45 -19.52
N GLU A 447 15.84 5.82 -18.58
CA GLU A 447 16.06 5.74 -17.14
C GLU A 447 14.92 4.91 -16.50
N LEU A 448 15.21 4.28 -15.38
CA LEU A 448 14.22 3.54 -14.62
C LEU A 448 13.12 4.47 -14.10
N ILE A 449 11.89 3.98 -14.10
CA ILE A 449 10.77 4.72 -13.53
C ILE A 449 10.96 4.92 -12.02
N ARG A 450 10.65 6.15 -11.55
CA ARG A 450 10.80 6.57 -10.15
C ARG A 450 9.50 7.09 -9.54
N ARG A 451 8.54 7.48 -10.38
CA ARG A 451 7.27 8.09 -9.97
C ARG A 451 6.21 7.95 -11.05
N TRP A 452 4.98 8.23 -10.69
CA TRP A 452 3.90 8.40 -11.65
C TRP A 452 3.74 9.85 -12.08
N GLU A 453 3.20 10.06 -13.27
CA GLU A 453 2.73 11.37 -13.72
C GLU A 453 1.45 11.73 -12.97
N TYR A 454 1.21 13.04 -12.75
CA TYR A 454 -0.01 13.50 -12.11
C TYR A 454 -1.25 13.20 -12.95
N SER A 455 -2.41 13.07 -12.27
CA SER A 455 -3.71 12.95 -12.94
C SER A 455 -3.93 14.11 -13.90
N PRO A 456 -4.30 13.85 -15.17
CA PRO A 456 -4.61 14.90 -16.15
C PRO A 456 -5.76 15.82 -15.70
N GLU A 457 -6.72 15.28 -14.96
CA GLU A 457 -7.83 16.06 -14.40
C GLU A 457 -7.31 17.07 -13.38
N GLU A 458 -6.45 16.64 -12.46
CA GLU A 458 -5.84 17.53 -11.46
C GLU A 458 -5.00 18.62 -12.13
N MET A 459 -4.17 18.25 -13.10
CA MET A 459 -3.31 19.17 -13.85
C MET A 459 -4.12 20.24 -14.62
N THR A 460 -5.34 19.91 -15.02
CA THR A 460 -6.23 20.81 -15.76
C THR A 460 -7.11 21.65 -14.84
N ALA A 461 -7.61 21.04 -13.76
CA ALA A 461 -8.61 21.66 -12.89
C ALA A 461 -7.99 22.55 -11.81
N ASN A 462 -6.82 22.18 -11.26
CA ASN A 462 -6.18 22.90 -10.18
C ASN A 462 -5.15 23.92 -10.71
N ILE A 463 -5.44 25.20 -10.58
CA ILE A 463 -4.54 26.28 -11.02
C ILE A 463 -3.19 26.33 -10.27
N ASN A 464 -3.11 25.66 -9.12
CA ASN A 464 -1.89 25.53 -8.31
C ASN A 464 -1.10 24.27 -8.65
N ALA A 465 -1.60 23.41 -9.58
CA ALA A 465 -0.83 22.30 -10.08
C ALA A 465 0.45 22.77 -10.79
N PRO A 466 1.53 21.96 -10.79
CA PRO A 466 2.72 22.26 -11.58
C PRO A 466 2.37 22.52 -13.05
N LYS A 467 3.09 23.42 -13.71
CA LYS A 467 2.83 23.73 -15.12
C LYS A 467 3.01 22.54 -16.06
N GLU A 468 3.92 21.65 -15.68
CA GLU A 468 4.21 20.40 -16.38
C GLU A 468 4.29 19.30 -15.33
N SER A 469 3.76 18.11 -15.63
CA SER A 469 3.97 16.94 -14.79
C SER A 469 5.45 16.59 -14.78
N PRO A 470 6.05 16.31 -13.60
CA PRO A 470 7.39 15.76 -13.54
C PRO A 470 7.50 14.47 -14.36
N LYS A 471 8.68 14.21 -14.91
CA LYS A 471 8.90 13.02 -15.71
C LYS A 471 8.96 11.77 -14.85
N ILE A 472 8.51 10.64 -15.38
CA ILE A 472 8.44 9.36 -14.65
C ILE A 472 9.79 8.89 -14.08
N TRP A 473 10.92 9.37 -14.61
CA TRP A 473 12.28 9.06 -14.15
C TRP A 473 12.84 10.07 -13.15
N GLU A 474 12.12 11.16 -12.89
CA GLU A 474 12.55 12.13 -11.88
C GLU A 474 12.36 11.55 -10.47
N LYS A 475 13.44 11.59 -9.70
CA LYS A 475 13.44 11.07 -8.33
C LYS A 475 12.47 11.82 -7.44
N LEU A 476 11.86 11.09 -6.53
CA LEU A 476 11.11 11.64 -5.40
C LEU A 476 12.09 12.16 -4.33
N TRP A 477 11.59 12.95 -3.38
CA TRP A 477 12.45 13.53 -2.33
C TRP A 477 13.19 12.46 -1.51
N PHE A 478 12.55 11.33 -1.20
CA PHE A 478 13.19 10.26 -0.43
C PHE A 478 14.18 9.40 -1.22
N ASP A 479 14.11 9.41 -2.54
CA ASP A 479 14.89 8.55 -3.44
C ASP A 479 16.34 9.06 -3.56
N LEU A 480 17.35 8.21 -3.26
CA LEU A 480 18.77 8.59 -3.14
C LEU A 480 19.53 8.72 -4.46
#